data_63e6d7b9fb0fa8360342158abbd8a131
#
_entry.id   63e6d7b9fb0fa8360342158abbd8a131
#
_cell.length_a   1.000
_cell.length_b   1.000
_cell.length_c   1.000
_cell.angle_alpha   90.00
_cell.angle_beta   90.00
_cell.angle_gamma   90.00
#
_symmetry.space_group_name_H-M   'P 1'
#
loop_
_entity.id
_entity.type
_entity.pdbx_description
1 polymer ?
#
loop_
_entity_poly.entity_id
_entity_poly.type
_entity_poly.pdbx_seq_one_letter_code
_entity_poly.pdbx_strand_id
1 'polypeptide(L)'
;MNKVILMGRLTRDPEVRYSQGDNSTAVARYSLAVDRRFSRNEENSTDFINIVAFGKAGEFAEKYLHKGTKVLVTGRIQTGSYTNKEGQKVYTTDVVAEDHEFAESKNAASGNAFAGNSGNAGDGKSGGDDDFMKFDNDTSAELPF
;
A
#
# COMPACT_ATOMS: atom_id res chain seq x y z
N MET A 1 23.46 9.67 -0.73
CA MET A 1 22.20 9.26 -1.37
C MET A 1 21.10 9.23 -0.31
N ASN A 2 19.92 9.81 -0.60
CA ASN A 2 18.76 9.80 0.29
C ASN A 2 17.61 9.09 -0.45
N LYS A 3 17.40 7.81 -0.17
CA LYS A 3 16.40 6.97 -0.82
C LYS A 3 15.74 6.06 0.21
N VAL A 4 14.42 5.98 0.17
CA VAL A 4 13.60 5.17 1.06
C VAL A 4 12.65 4.35 0.21
N ILE A 5 12.48 3.08 0.56
CA ILE A 5 11.50 2.17 -0.03
C ILE A 5 10.74 1.54 1.12
N LEU A 6 9.43 1.76 1.15
CA LEU A 6 8.54 1.30 2.22
C LEU A 6 7.36 0.55 1.63
N MET A 7 7.03 -0.57 2.20
CA MET A 7 5.81 -1.30 1.90
C MET A 7 4.94 -1.37 3.15
N GLY A 8 3.72 -0.87 3.06
CA GLY A 8 2.80 -0.83 4.19
C GLY A 8 1.36 -0.61 3.77
N ARG A 9 0.48 -0.50 4.76
CA ARG A 9 -0.95 -0.20 4.56
C ARG A 9 -1.27 1.22 5.02
N LEU A 10 -2.12 1.90 4.27
CA LEU A 10 -2.63 3.19 4.70
C LEU A 10 -3.49 3.04 5.96
N THR A 11 -3.22 3.86 6.96
CA THR A 11 -3.98 3.89 8.22
C THR A 11 -5.28 4.68 8.12
N ARG A 12 -5.33 5.61 7.16
CA ARG A 12 -6.47 6.49 6.85
C ARG A 12 -6.43 6.88 5.38
N ASP A 13 -7.54 7.46 4.91
CA ASP A 13 -7.58 8.06 3.58
C ASP A 13 -6.60 9.22 3.47
N PRO A 14 -5.96 9.44 2.31
CA PRO A 14 -5.08 10.58 2.10
C PRO A 14 -5.83 11.92 2.26
N GLU A 15 -5.25 12.82 3.03
CA GLU A 15 -5.69 14.21 3.09
C GLU A 15 -5.03 14.99 1.95
N VAL A 16 -5.82 15.47 1.01
CA VAL A 16 -5.33 16.17 -0.18
C VAL A 16 -5.66 17.63 -0.11
N ARG A 17 -4.67 18.47 -0.35
CA ARG A 17 -4.80 19.91 -0.49
C ARG A 17 -4.13 20.36 -1.78
N TYR A 18 -4.68 21.38 -2.38
CA TYR A 18 -4.11 22.00 -3.57
C TYR A 18 -3.46 23.33 -3.20
N SER A 19 -2.25 23.56 -3.67
CA SER A 19 -1.58 24.86 -3.46
C SER A 19 -2.32 25.93 -4.27
N GLN A 20 -2.43 27.14 -3.70
CA GLN A 20 -3.02 28.29 -4.37
C GLN A 20 -1.97 28.93 -5.29
N GLY A 21 -2.26 29.07 -6.57
CA GLY A 21 -1.40 29.66 -7.59
C GLY A 21 -1.78 29.21 -8.99
N ASP A 22 -1.22 29.81 -10.01
CA ASP A 22 -1.48 29.51 -11.43
C ASP A 22 -1.17 28.05 -11.81
N ASN A 23 -0.34 27.37 -11.02
CA ASN A 23 -0.06 25.95 -11.12
C ASN A 23 -0.47 25.25 -9.81
N SER A 24 -1.77 24.97 -9.69
CA SER A 24 -2.32 24.22 -8.56
C SER A 24 -1.62 22.85 -8.44
N THR A 25 -0.83 22.65 -7.39
CA THR A 25 -0.11 21.42 -7.12
C THR A 25 -0.82 20.65 -6.02
N ALA A 26 -1.17 19.40 -6.29
CA ALA A 26 -1.73 18.50 -5.28
C ALA A 26 -0.68 18.15 -4.21
N VAL A 27 -1.06 18.21 -2.96
CA VAL A 27 -0.27 17.75 -1.81
C VAL A 27 -1.11 16.78 -1.02
N ALA A 28 -0.77 15.50 -1.10
CA ALA A 28 -1.43 14.45 -0.34
C ALA A 28 -0.60 14.06 0.88
N ARG A 29 -1.26 13.94 2.04
CA ARG A 29 -0.66 13.49 3.29
C ARG A 29 -1.38 12.27 3.82
N TYR A 30 -0.64 11.22 4.15
CA TYR A 30 -1.16 10.00 4.72
C TYR A 30 -0.11 9.32 5.61
N SER A 31 -0.52 8.30 6.34
CA SER A 31 0.38 7.52 7.19
C SER A 31 0.34 6.06 6.76
N LEU A 32 1.51 5.45 6.68
CA LEU A 32 1.69 4.02 6.42
C LEU A 32 1.98 3.28 7.72
N ALA A 33 1.29 2.17 7.90
CA ALA A 33 1.63 1.14 8.87
C ALA A 33 2.59 0.15 8.20
N VAL A 34 3.84 0.14 8.64
CA VAL A 34 4.92 -0.70 8.11
C VAL A 34 5.31 -1.72 9.17
N ASP A 35 5.21 -2.99 8.84
CA ASP A 35 5.53 -4.07 9.76
C ASP A 35 7.05 -4.20 9.96
N ARG A 36 7.46 -4.34 11.23
CA ARG A 36 8.86 -4.61 11.61
C ARG A 36 9.18 -6.08 11.36
N ARG A 37 10.26 -6.37 10.65
CA ARG A 37 10.67 -7.73 10.28
C ARG A 37 11.08 -8.45 11.51
N PHE A 38 11.40 -8.46 12.49
CA PHE A 38 11.90 -9.25 13.63
C PHE A 38 11.37 -8.77 14.98
N SER A 39 10.13 -8.36 15.02
CA SER A 39 9.52 -8.00 16.30
C SER A 39 9.20 -9.27 17.10
N ARG A 40 9.77 -9.38 18.30
CA ARG A 40 9.47 -10.47 19.23
C ARG A 40 8.15 -10.25 20.00
N ASN A 41 7.63 -9.05 20.00
CA ASN A 41 6.39 -8.67 20.69
C ASN A 41 5.39 -8.15 19.65
N GLU A 42 4.21 -8.75 19.61
CA GLU A 42 3.14 -8.36 18.68
C GLU A 42 2.64 -6.91 18.92
N GLU A 43 2.71 -6.42 20.15
CA GLU A 43 2.21 -5.09 20.53
C GLU A 43 2.99 -3.91 19.91
N ASN A 44 4.24 -4.11 19.49
CA ASN A 44 5.10 -3.06 18.92
C ASN A 44 5.74 -3.50 17.59
N SER A 45 4.98 -4.22 16.77
CA SER A 45 5.48 -4.78 15.50
C SER A 45 5.32 -3.84 14.31
N THR A 46 4.72 -2.67 14.49
CA THR A 46 4.37 -1.77 13.39
C THR A 46 4.92 -0.37 13.62
N ASP A 47 5.52 0.20 12.60
CA ASP A 47 5.93 1.60 12.55
C ASP A 47 4.92 2.42 11.74
N PHE A 48 4.54 3.58 12.27
CA PHE A 48 3.65 4.53 11.60
C PHE A 48 4.49 5.65 11.00
N ILE A 49 4.56 5.70 9.67
CA ILE A 49 5.43 6.62 8.93
C ILE A 49 4.57 7.60 8.15
N ASN A 50 4.83 8.90 8.36
CA ASN A 50 4.15 9.96 7.63
C ASN A 50 4.73 10.09 6.22
N ILE A 51 3.83 10.13 5.26
CA ILE A 51 4.15 10.27 3.84
C ILE A 51 3.52 11.55 3.31
N VAL A 52 4.30 12.26 2.50
CA VAL A 52 3.84 13.46 1.79
C VAL A 52 4.12 13.26 0.30
N ALA A 53 3.09 13.38 -0.52
CA ALA A 53 3.19 13.22 -1.97
C ALA A 53 2.80 14.52 -2.67
N PHE A 54 3.62 14.99 -3.60
CA PHE A 54 3.42 16.23 -4.34
C PHE A 54 3.09 15.96 -5.81
N GLY A 55 2.33 16.88 -6.43
CA GLY A 55 2.04 16.86 -7.85
C GLY A 55 1.37 15.57 -8.30
N LYS A 56 1.91 14.92 -9.31
CA LYS A 56 1.37 13.66 -9.87
C LYS A 56 1.26 12.53 -8.84
N ALA A 57 2.24 12.42 -7.94
CA ALA A 57 2.20 11.44 -6.87
C ALA A 57 1.07 11.75 -5.86
N GLY A 58 0.79 13.04 -5.60
CA GLY A 58 -0.35 13.49 -4.79
C GLY A 58 -1.70 13.21 -5.45
N GLU A 59 -1.83 13.47 -6.75
CA GLU A 59 -3.03 13.16 -7.53
C GLU A 59 -3.29 11.64 -7.59
N PHE A 60 -2.24 10.86 -7.74
CA PHE A 60 -2.34 9.41 -7.69
C PHE A 60 -2.88 8.93 -6.34
N ALA A 61 -2.34 9.47 -5.25
CA ALA A 61 -2.79 9.13 -3.90
C ALA A 61 -4.27 9.50 -3.70
N GLU A 62 -4.72 10.65 -4.19
CA GLU A 62 -6.13 11.07 -4.13
C GLU A 62 -7.06 10.11 -4.85
N LYS A 63 -6.68 9.68 -6.06
CA LYS A 63 -7.54 8.88 -6.92
C LYS A 63 -7.59 7.40 -6.55
N TYR A 64 -6.49 6.86 -6.07
CA TYR A 64 -6.29 5.41 -6.00
C TYR A 64 -6.00 4.87 -4.60
N LEU A 65 -5.56 5.70 -3.65
CA LEU A 65 -5.21 5.24 -2.32
C LEU A 65 -6.34 5.49 -1.32
N HIS A 66 -6.67 4.47 -0.54
CA HIS A 66 -7.68 4.50 0.51
C HIS A 66 -7.16 3.83 1.77
N LYS A 67 -7.80 4.07 2.89
CA LYS A 67 -7.53 3.37 4.13
C LYS A 67 -7.47 1.85 3.91
N GLY A 68 -6.40 1.21 4.37
CA GLY A 68 -6.18 -0.22 4.26
C GLY A 68 -5.50 -0.68 2.96
N THR A 69 -5.38 0.18 1.94
CA THR A 69 -4.66 -0.15 0.70
C THR A 69 -3.19 -0.45 1.01
N LYS A 70 -2.69 -1.57 0.52
CA LYS A 70 -1.28 -1.94 0.61
C LYS A 70 -0.53 -1.37 -0.58
N VAL A 71 0.50 -0.59 -0.30
CA VAL A 71 1.26 0.15 -1.30
C VAL A 71 2.75 0.06 -1.01
N LEU A 72 3.54 0.00 -2.08
CA LEU A 72 4.97 0.23 -2.07
C LEU A 72 5.22 1.70 -2.40
N VAL A 73 5.89 2.41 -1.52
CA VAL A 73 6.26 3.82 -1.69
C VAL A 73 7.76 3.92 -1.83
N THR A 74 8.18 4.55 -2.90
CA THR A 74 9.58 4.94 -3.12
C THR A 74 9.70 6.44 -2.97
N GLY A 75 10.68 6.91 -2.20
CA GLY A 75 10.85 8.33 -1.93
C GLY A 75 12.15 8.66 -1.21
N ARG A 76 12.15 9.79 -0.51
CA ARG A 76 13.27 10.27 0.30
C ARG A 76 12.82 10.79 1.65
N ILE A 77 13.69 10.74 2.64
CA ILE A 77 13.44 11.36 3.95
C ILE A 77 13.61 12.86 3.84
N GLN A 78 12.69 13.60 4.44
CA GLN A 78 12.77 15.03 4.60
C GLN A 78 12.50 15.41 6.05
N THR A 79 13.42 16.14 6.67
CA THR A 79 13.25 16.68 8.01
C THR A 79 12.80 18.13 7.94
N GLY A 80 12.01 18.54 8.90
CA GLY A 80 11.53 19.90 9.03
C GLY A 80 11.38 20.28 10.50
N SER A 81 11.05 21.53 10.76
CA SER A 81 10.69 21.97 12.10
C SER A 81 9.70 23.13 12.02
N TYR A 82 8.82 23.20 13.00
CA TYR A 82 7.92 24.32 13.19
C TYR A 82 7.82 24.68 14.66
N THR A 83 7.39 25.89 14.96
CA THR A 83 7.15 26.33 16.32
C THR A 83 5.67 26.15 16.64
N ASN A 84 5.37 25.40 17.70
CA ASN A 84 3.99 25.22 18.15
C ASN A 84 3.43 26.50 18.80
N LYS A 85 2.14 26.47 19.16
CA LYS A 85 1.47 27.60 19.81
C LYS A 85 2.05 27.95 21.18
N GLU A 86 2.76 27.04 21.81
CA GLU A 86 3.43 27.19 23.11
C GLU A 86 4.87 27.74 22.98
N GLY A 87 5.33 28.03 21.76
CA GLY A 87 6.66 28.56 21.50
C GLY A 87 7.77 27.48 21.45
N GLN A 88 7.41 26.20 21.51
CA GLN A 88 8.37 25.09 21.43
C GLN A 88 8.65 24.71 19.99
N LYS A 89 9.91 24.43 19.68
CA LYS A 89 10.34 23.93 18.39
C LYS A 89 10.04 22.44 18.27
N VAL A 90 9.19 22.07 17.30
CA VAL A 90 8.85 20.68 17.01
C VAL A 90 9.55 20.25 15.72
N TYR A 91 10.27 19.14 15.78
CA TYR A 91 10.94 18.54 14.63
C TYR A 91 10.02 17.52 13.98
N THR A 92 9.98 17.52 12.67
CA THR A 92 9.24 16.55 11.87
C THR A 92 10.18 15.73 11.00
N THR A 93 9.82 14.49 10.78
CA THR A 93 10.51 13.61 9.83
C THR A 93 9.43 12.96 8.98
N ASP A 94 9.39 13.34 7.72
CA ASP A 94 8.42 12.85 6.75
C ASP A 94 9.14 12.15 5.60
N VAL A 95 8.48 11.23 4.94
CA VAL A 95 8.94 10.65 3.68
C VAL A 95 8.21 11.34 2.53
N VAL A 96 8.97 11.96 1.64
CA VAL A 96 8.44 12.53 0.41
C VAL A 96 8.36 11.43 -0.63
N ALA A 97 7.15 11.05 -0.99
CA ALA A 97 6.90 10.04 -2.00
C ALA A 97 7.23 10.56 -3.41
N GLU A 98 7.99 9.79 -4.15
CA GLU A 98 8.33 10.02 -5.55
C GLU A 98 7.54 9.11 -6.47
N ASP A 99 7.30 7.88 -6.03
CA ASP A 99 6.56 6.88 -6.78
C ASP A 99 5.74 5.96 -5.86
N HIS A 100 4.66 5.40 -6.41
CA HIS A 100 3.74 4.47 -5.75
C HIS A 100 3.47 3.27 -6.63
N GLU A 101 3.54 2.07 -6.03
CA GLU A 101 3.15 0.83 -6.67
C GLU A 101 2.15 0.08 -5.78
N PHE A 102 1.11 -0.52 -6.36
CA PHE A 102 0.21 -1.36 -5.60
C PHE A 102 0.90 -2.66 -5.22
N ALA A 103 0.90 -2.96 -3.92
CA ALA A 103 1.48 -4.20 -3.38
C ALA A 103 0.42 -5.30 -3.14
N GLU A 104 -0.80 -5.09 -3.61
CA GLU A 104 -1.93 -6.01 -3.46
C GLU A 104 -2.74 -6.04 -4.76
N SER A 105 -3.17 -7.23 -5.18
CA SER A 105 -4.02 -7.37 -6.36
C SER A 105 -5.44 -6.87 -6.07
N LYS A 106 -6.15 -6.36 -7.09
CA LYS A 106 -7.52 -5.84 -6.96
C LYS A 106 -8.51 -6.84 -6.36
N ASN A 107 -8.23 -8.15 -6.46
CA ASN A 107 -9.09 -9.20 -5.93
C ASN A 107 -8.96 -9.40 -4.40
N ALA A 108 -7.89 -8.93 -3.78
CA ALA A 108 -7.70 -9.04 -2.35
C ALA A 108 -8.44 -7.94 -1.54
N ALA A 109 -8.73 -6.81 -2.17
CA ALA A 109 -9.49 -5.71 -1.54
C ALA A 109 -11.00 -5.96 -1.48
N SER A 110 -11.52 -6.95 -2.23
CA SER A 110 -12.94 -7.30 -2.33
C SER A 110 -13.35 -8.52 -1.47
N GLY A 111 -12.43 -9.10 -0.75
CA GLY A 111 -12.62 -10.35 -0.04
C GLY A 111 -12.83 -10.23 1.45
N ASN A 112 -13.90 -9.63 1.92
CA ASN A 112 -14.50 -10.03 3.19
C ASN A 112 -15.97 -9.63 3.31
N ALA A 113 -16.80 -10.22 2.48
CA ALA A 113 -18.22 -10.36 2.74
C ALA A 113 -18.60 -11.83 2.51
N PHE A 114 -18.01 -12.72 3.31
CA PHE A 114 -18.58 -14.05 3.48
C PHE A 114 -19.35 -14.08 4.80
N ALA A 115 -20.57 -13.58 4.73
CA ALA A 115 -21.59 -13.91 5.70
C ALA A 115 -22.20 -15.23 5.25
N GLY A 116 -22.11 -16.22 6.12
CA GLY A 116 -22.63 -17.56 5.91
C GLY A 116 -24.12 -17.58 5.55
N ASN A 117 -24.46 -18.46 4.67
CA ASN A 117 -25.78 -19.08 4.69
C ASN A 117 -25.63 -20.59 4.57
N SER A 118 -25.91 -21.24 5.67
CA SER A 118 -26.20 -22.65 5.82
C SER A 118 -27.56 -22.95 5.16
N GLY A 119 -27.60 -23.98 4.31
CA GLY A 119 -28.90 -24.58 4.06
C GLY A 119 -29.06 -25.25 2.70
N ASN A 120 -28.90 -26.53 2.74
CA ASN A 120 -29.79 -27.57 2.20
C ASN A 120 -29.46 -28.23 0.86
N ALA A 121 -29.45 -29.53 0.99
CA ALA A 121 -29.29 -30.63 0.08
C ALA A 121 -30.14 -30.55 -1.20
N GLY A 122 -29.61 -31.16 -2.28
CA GLY A 122 -30.37 -31.49 -3.49
C GLY A 122 -29.50 -32.09 -4.57
N ASP A 123 -29.45 -33.39 -4.57
CA ASP A 123 -29.12 -34.39 -5.58
C ASP A 123 -29.27 -33.92 -7.03
N GLY A 124 -28.29 -34.32 -7.93
CA GLY A 124 -28.46 -34.15 -9.37
C GLY A 124 -27.17 -34.21 -10.19
N LYS A 125 -26.65 -35.36 -10.37
CA LYS A 125 -25.93 -36.06 -11.44
C LYS A 125 -25.64 -35.29 -12.74
N SER A 126 -24.38 -35.48 -13.22
CA SER A 126 -23.93 -35.66 -14.60
C SER A 126 -23.06 -34.58 -15.22
N GLY A 127 -21.84 -35.01 -15.54
CA GLY A 127 -21.27 -34.89 -16.87
C GLY A 127 -20.21 -33.84 -17.10
N GLY A 128 -18.92 -34.22 -17.06
CA GLY A 128 -17.99 -34.05 -18.17
C GLY A 128 -17.38 -32.63 -18.31
N ASP A 129 -16.23 -32.50 -18.04
CA ASP A 129 -15.01 -32.37 -18.83
C ASP A 129 -13.92 -31.69 -17.96
N ASP A 130 -13.09 -32.59 -17.46
CA ASP A 130 -11.76 -32.23 -16.97
C ASP A 130 -10.88 -31.87 -18.19
N ASP A 131 -10.73 -30.58 -18.45
CA ASP A 131 -9.59 -30.09 -19.23
C ASP A 131 -8.67 -29.27 -18.33
N PHE A 132 -8.13 -29.96 -17.35
CA PHE A 132 -6.96 -29.50 -16.62
C PHE A 132 -5.75 -29.74 -17.53
N MET A 133 -5.27 -28.69 -18.17
CA MET A 133 -4.04 -28.68 -18.95
C MET A 133 -2.88 -29.17 -18.06
N LYS A 134 -2.47 -30.42 -18.30
CA LYS A 134 -1.18 -30.93 -17.85
C LYS A 134 -0.10 -30.11 -18.53
N PHE A 135 0.60 -29.30 -17.76
CA PHE A 135 1.90 -28.81 -18.17
C PHE A 135 2.87 -30.00 -18.10
N ASP A 136 3.16 -30.57 -19.24
CA ASP A 136 4.26 -31.51 -19.38
C ASP A 136 5.56 -30.76 -19.07
N ASN A 137 6.11 -31.11 -17.92
CA ASN A 137 7.41 -30.66 -17.46
C ASN A 137 8.50 -31.49 -18.16
N ASP A 138 8.74 -31.22 -19.44
CA ASP A 138 9.87 -31.79 -20.17
C ASP A 138 10.58 -30.68 -20.95
N THR A 139 11.38 -29.92 -20.19
CA THR A 139 12.47 -29.16 -20.80
C THR A 139 13.68 -29.27 -19.86
N SER A 140 14.41 -30.35 -20.02
CA SER A 140 15.82 -30.40 -19.65
C SER A 140 16.57 -29.44 -20.59
N ALA A 141 16.51 -28.15 -20.29
CA ALA A 141 17.39 -27.18 -20.90
C ALA A 141 18.68 -27.19 -20.07
N GLU A 142 19.70 -27.81 -20.59
CA GLU A 142 21.07 -27.64 -20.11
C GLU A 142 21.39 -26.14 -20.13
N LEU A 143 21.68 -25.62 -18.96
CA LEU A 143 22.25 -24.29 -18.82
C LEU A 143 23.73 -24.34 -19.22
N PRO A 144 24.18 -23.57 -20.20
CA PRO A 144 25.59 -23.52 -20.56
C PRO A 144 26.33 -22.60 -19.58
N PHE A 145 26.95 -23.20 -18.62
CA PHE A 145 28.01 -22.58 -17.84
C PHE A 145 29.30 -23.36 -18.04
#